data_fba4a688c698b3e572a6af556f9815de
#
_entry.id   fba4a688c698b3e572a6af556f9815de
#
_cell.length_a   1.000
_cell.length_b   1.000
_cell.length_c   1.000
_cell.angle_alpha   90.00
_cell.angle_beta   90.00
_cell.angle_gamma   90.00
#
_symmetry.space_group_name_H-M   'P 1'
#
loop_
_entity.id
_entity.type
_entity.pdbx_description
1 polymer ?
#
loop_
_entity_poly.entity_id
_entity_poly.type
_entity_poly.pdbx_seq_one_letter_code
_entity_poly.pdbx_strand_id
1 'polypeptide(L)'
;MPQNITRLYLLSGLQSMVIGMPIAVLFWQDNGLSLQQIFILQAVFSIVLIALEIPTGHLADRWGRKNSLLLGSLFITMGYSIYAVGASFRAFLAAEIVIACAFSLNSGALEALMYDSLLEHGAQHTSRRVFGKQFMIMLMAEAGAGIAGGLLALTSLRLAMAATVPCMALSIGAALSLREPQRMHMPCTKHLAHIRHAVSHALHHDVRLRSVIALYGVLGTLTLFLAWFTQPYQQLANLPIAFFGVTHAIALLGAACAARTMMWLEKKMDDRLLLIVLTAIIISTFMVLSAIHPAIGIFVLLAGRSAFGALKPLVNDMLNKLTASNMRATVLSINSCTFRIVFASAAPIIGTIADVTSIQRSLLILGTVGGLLALIVFILMRRVWDKLPQ
;
A
#
# COMPACT_ATOMS: atom_id res chain seq x y z
N MET A 1 -11.01 -27.22 6.54
CA MET A 1 -10.28 -25.95 6.70
C MET A 1 -10.59 -25.41 8.10
N PRO A 2 -9.63 -24.95 8.90
CA PRO A 2 -9.91 -24.44 10.25
C PRO A 2 -10.94 -23.30 10.20
N GLN A 3 -11.94 -23.32 11.08
CA GLN A 3 -12.99 -22.29 11.13
C GLN A 3 -12.38 -20.87 11.29
N ASN A 4 -11.25 -20.76 11.98
CA ASN A 4 -10.55 -19.51 12.17
C ASN A 4 -10.08 -18.88 10.85
N ILE A 5 -9.64 -19.68 9.86
CA ILE A 5 -9.26 -19.20 8.53
C ILE A 5 -10.44 -18.56 7.78
N THR A 6 -11.63 -19.17 7.88
CA THR A 6 -12.85 -18.60 7.26
C THR A 6 -13.22 -17.25 7.90
N ARG A 7 -13.08 -17.11 9.22
CA ARG A 7 -13.31 -15.85 9.94
C ARG A 7 -12.29 -14.79 9.57
N LEU A 8 -11.02 -15.18 9.38
CA LEU A 8 -9.96 -14.28 8.92
C LEU A 8 -10.20 -13.80 7.46
N TYR A 9 -10.73 -14.67 6.59
CA TYR A 9 -11.18 -14.25 5.25
C TYR A 9 -12.31 -13.23 5.32
N LEU A 10 -13.30 -13.45 6.18
CA LEU A 10 -14.39 -12.51 6.39
C LEU A 10 -13.88 -11.16 6.91
N LEU A 11 -13.01 -11.19 7.93
CA LEU A 11 -12.39 -9.98 8.47
C LEU A 11 -11.63 -9.21 7.37
N SER A 12 -10.76 -9.89 6.63
CA SER A 12 -9.98 -9.28 5.55
C SER A 12 -10.87 -8.69 4.46
N GLY A 13 -11.90 -9.42 4.05
CA GLY A 13 -12.86 -8.97 3.04
C GLY A 13 -13.61 -7.71 3.49
N LEU A 14 -14.15 -7.71 4.72
CA LEU A 14 -14.87 -6.56 5.27
C LEU A 14 -13.99 -5.31 5.41
N GLN A 15 -12.76 -5.46 5.89
CA GLN A 15 -11.81 -4.34 6.01
C GLN A 15 -11.32 -3.81 4.66
N SER A 16 -11.40 -4.62 3.60
CA SER A 16 -11.10 -4.18 2.23
C SER A 16 -12.28 -3.48 1.54
N MET A 17 -13.50 -3.52 2.13
CA MET A 17 -14.68 -2.86 1.56
C MET A 17 -14.71 -1.36 1.87
N VAL A 18 -13.69 -0.63 1.37
CA VAL A 18 -13.59 0.82 1.51
C VAL A 18 -14.37 1.48 0.36
N ILE A 19 -15.69 1.65 0.55
CA ILE A 19 -16.60 2.15 -0.48
C ILE A 19 -16.22 3.57 -0.93
N GLY A 20 -15.79 4.43 0.00
CA GLY A 20 -15.38 5.80 -0.29
C GLY A 20 -14.00 5.94 -0.98
N MET A 21 -13.20 4.87 -1.11
CA MET A 21 -11.81 4.96 -1.61
C MET A 21 -11.70 5.60 -3.01
N PRO A 22 -12.50 5.21 -4.02
CA PRO A 22 -12.36 5.75 -5.37
C PRO A 22 -12.73 7.22 -5.50
N ILE A 23 -13.37 7.82 -4.48
CA ILE A 23 -13.81 9.22 -4.49
C ILE A 23 -13.24 10.03 -3.31
N ALA A 24 -12.27 9.50 -2.58
CA ALA A 24 -11.77 10.11 -1.35
C ALA A 24 -11.19 11.51 -1.59
N VAL A 25 -10.41 11.71 -2.66
CA VAL A 25 -9.84 13.02 -3.00
C VAL A 25 -10.94 14.02 -3.36
N LEU A 26 -11.95 13.58 -4.14
CA LEU A 26 -13.10 14.43 -4.48
C LEU A 26 -13.86 14.85 -3.23
N PHE A 27 -14.07 13.91 -2.30
CA PHE A 27 -14.74 14.16 -1.04
C PHE A 27 -14.00 15.21 -0.19
N TRP A 28 -12.68 15.12 -0.11
CA TRP A 28 -11.86 16.11 0.62
C TRP A 28 -11.90 17.48 -0.06
N GLN A 29 -11.82 17.53 -1.40
CA GLN A 29 -11.92 18.78 -2.16
C GLN A 29 -13.31 19.41 -2.02
N ASP A 30 -14.38 18.63 -2.03
CA ASP A 30 -15.76 19.09 -1.80
C ASP A 30 -15.94 19.71 -0.39
N ASN A 31 -15.15 19.26 0.58
CA ASN A 31 -15.05 19.86 1.92
C ASN A 31 -14.00 20.97 2.01
N GLY A 32 -13.53 21.53 0.89
CA GLY A 32 -12.67 22.71 0.80
C GLY A 32 -11.17 22.46 1.00
N LEU A 33 -10.70 21.21 0.96
CA LEU A 33 -9.26 20.93 1.07
C LEU A 33 -8.57 21.13 -0.29
N SER A 34 -7.41 21.78 -0.26
CA SER A 34 -6.48 21.85 -1.38
C SER A 34 -5.74 20.53 -1.57
N LEU A 35 -5.12 20.30 -2.73
CA LEU A 35 -4.27 19.13 -2.96
C LEU A 35 -3.09 19.09 -1.99
N GLN A 36 -2.51 20.25 -1.65
CA GLN A 36 -1.47 20.33 -0.63
C GLN A 36 -1.95 19.77 0.72
N GLN A 37 -3.13 20.18 1.17
CA GLN A 37 -3.71 19.68 2.42
C GLN A 37 -3.98 18.18 2.36
N ILE A 38 -4.49 17.68 1.24
CA ILE A 38 -4.73 16.25 1.02
C ILE A 38 -3.40 15.47 1.08
N PHE A 39 -2.35 15.96 0.43
CA PHE A 39 -1.03 15.32 0.50
C PHE A 39 -0.41 15.39 1.91
N ILE A 40 -0.69 16.45 2.69
CA ILE A 40 -0.31 16.50 4.11
C ILE A 40 -1.03 15.42 4.92
N LEU A 41 -2.34 15.19 4.70
CA LEU A 41 -3.06 14.08 5.34
C LEU A 41 -2.35 12.74 5.08
N GLN A 42 -1.99 12.48 3.83
CA GLN A 42 -1.32 11.22 3.42
C GLN A 42 0.12 11.11 3.93
N ALA A 43 0.81 12.24 4.06
CA ALA A 43 2.13 12.29 4.69
C ALA A 43 2.05 11.93 6.18
N VAL A 44 1.09 12.52 6.91
CA VAL A 44 0.86 12.21 8.32
C VAL A 44 0.45 10.76 8.51
N PHE A 45 -0.48 10.23 7.69
CA PHE A 45 -0.81 8.81 7.70
C PHE A 45 0.43 7.92 7.57
N SER A 46 1.31 8.23 6.60
CA SER A 46 2.54 7.47 6.35
C SER A 46 3.51 7.54 7.54
N ILE A 47 3.69 8.71 8.14
CA ILE A 47 4.57 8.92 9.31
C ILE A 47 4.04 8.16 10.53
N VAL A 48 2.73 8.27 10.82
CA VAL A 48 2.12 7.57 11.95
C VAL A 48 2.21 6.07 11.78
N LEU A 49 1.96 5.55 10.57
CA LEU A 49 2.07 4.13 10.26
C LEU A 49 3.50 3.61 10.52
N ILE A 50 4.53 4.32 10.04
CA ILE A 50 5.94 3.96 10.27
C ILE A 50 6.27 3.99 11.77
N ALA A 51 5.88 5.06 12.47
CA ALA A 51 6.18 5.23 13.88
C ALA A 51 5.57 4.14 14.76
N LEU A 52 4.39 3.65 14.38
CA LEU A 52 3.65 2.66 15.14
C LEU A 52 3.95 1.21 14.72
N GLU A 53 4.57 0.94 13.56
CA GLU A 53 4.80 -0.42 13.05
C GLU A 53 5.54 -1.31 14.06
N ILE A 54 6.61 -0.79 14.69
CA ILE A 54 7.37 -1.55 15.70
C ILE A 54 6.59 -1.69 17.02
N PRO A 55 6.03 -0.62 17.63
CA PRO A 55 5.26 -0.73 18.86
C PRO A 55 4.05 -1.65 18.76
N THR A 56 3.29 -1.59 17.65
CA THR A 56 2.08 -2.41 17.49
C THR A 56 2.41 -3.87 17.21
N GLY A 57 3.49 -4.17 16.48
CA GLY A 57 3.99 -5.53 16.33
C GLY A 57 4.32 -6.16 17.68
N HIS A 58 5.03 -5.42 18.55
CA HIS A 58 5.33 -5.88 19.90
C HIS A 58 4.08 -6.03 20.77
N LEU A 59 3.11 -5.13 20.62
CA LEU A 59 1.83 -5.22 21.30
C LEU A 59 1.06 -6.48 20.88
N ALA A 60 1.00 -6.79 19.57
CA ALA A 60 0.34 -7.98 19.04
C ALA A 60 0.97 -9.29 19.57
N ASP A 61 2.30 -9.30 19.71
CA ASP A 61 3.00 -10.48 20.25
C ASP A 61 2.74 -10.68 21.75
N ARG A 62 2.61 -9.58 22.52
CA ARG A 62 2.42 -9.65 23.97
C ARG A 62 0.95 -9.78 24.38
N TRP A 63 0.06 -9.02 23.75
CA TRP A 63 -1.36 -8.92 24.13
C TRP A 63 -2.25 -9.90 23.37
N GLY A 64 -1.77 -10.46 22.27
CA GLY A 64 -2.48 -11.38 21.41
C GLY A 64 -2.83 -10.78 20.05
N ARG A 65 -2.68 -11.58 19.01
CA ARG A 65 -2.96 -11.14 17.63
C ARG A 65 -4.44 -10.88 17.39
N LYS A 66 -5.32 -11.70 17.99
CA LYS A 66 -6.77 -11.48 17.99
C LYS A 66 -7.11 -10.10 18.58
N ASN A 67 -6.54 -9.76 19.73
CA ASN A 67 -6.82 -8.49 20.41
C ASN A 67 -6.30 -7.30 19.59
N SER A 68 -5.14 -7.45 18.93
CA SER A 68 -4.62 -6.44 18.00
C SER A 68 -5.56 -6.21 16.82
N LEU A 69 -6.07 -7.28 16.19
CA LEU A 69 -7.04 -7.21 15.09
C LEU A 69 -8.39 -6.61 15.52
N LEU A 70 -8.83 -6.93 16.74
CA LEU A 70 -10.06 -6.34 17.30
C LEU A 70 -9.90 -4.83 17.52
N LEU A 71 -8.79 -4.41 18.15
CA LEU A 71 -8.51 -2.99 18.35
C LEU A 71 -8.33 -2.26 17.01
N GLY A 72 -7.67 -2.90 16.03
CA GLY A 72 -7.57 -2.39 14.67
C GLY A 72 -8.94 -2.22 14.00
N SER A 73 -9.87 -3.18 14.19
CA SER A 73 -11.25 -3.08 13.69
C SER A 73 -12.05 -1.94 14.34
N LEU A 74 -11.85 -1.70 15.63
CA LEU A 74 -12.45 -0.57 16.34
C LEU A 74 -11.91 0.77 15.82
N PHE A 75 -10.60 0.89 15.67
CA PHE A 75 -9.97 2.13 15.19
C PHE A 75 -10.33 2.43 13.73
N ILE A 76 -10.36 1.44 12.84
CA ILE A 76 -10.73 1.68 11.45
C ILE A 76 -12.20 2.13 11.34
N THR A 77 -13.09 1.53 12.14
CA THR A 77 -14.50 1.96 12.22
C THR A 77 -14.61 3.38 12.75
N MET A 78 -13.89 3.74 13.81
CA MET A 78 -13.86 5.09 14.35
C MET A 78 -13.34 6.10 13.32
N GLY A 79 -12.25 5.78 12.61
CA GLY A 79 -11.68 6.66 11.59
C GLY A 79 -12.66 6.96 10.45
N TYR A 80 -13.34 5.94 9.90
CA TYR A 80 -14.35 6.15 8.87
C TYR A 80 -15.62 6.83 9.42
N SER A 81 -15.96 6.64 10.70
CA SER A 81 -17.05 7.38 11.34
C SER A 81 -16.72 8.87 11.43
N ILE A 82 -15.46 9.23 11.75
CA ILE A 82 -15.02 10.63 11.73
C ILE A 82 -15.12 11.20 10.31
N TYR A 83 -14.76 10.43 9.26
CA TYR A 83 -14.95 10.86 7.87
C TYR A 83 -16.43 11.08 7.52
N ALA A 84 -17.33 10.22 7.98
CA ALA A 84 -18.75 10.32 7.69
C ALA A 84 -19.38 11.63 8.20
N VAL A 85 -18.94 12.11 9.37
CA VAL A 85 -19.49 13.32 10.02
C VAL A 85 -18.61 14.56 9.89
N GLY A 86 -17.31 14.37 9.69
CA GLY A 86 -16.32 15.46 9.62
C GLY A 86 -16.48 16.30 8.35
N ALA A 87 -16.10 17.59 8.44
CA ALA A 87 -16.14 18.54 7.33
C ALA A 87 -14.94 19.52 7.36
N SER A 88 -13.86 19.18 8.04
CA SER A 88 -12.72 20.07 8.17
C SER A 88 -11.39 19.31 8.06
N PHE A 89 -10.33 20.02 7.69
CA PHE A 89 -8.98 19.47 7.67
C PHE A 89 -8.60 18.79 8.99
N ARG A 90 -8.93 19.40 10.13
CA ARG A 90 -8.59 18.84 11.46
C ARG A 90 -9.32 17.52 11.73
N ALA A 91 -10.61 17.44 11.34
CA ALA A 91 -11.36 16.20 11.48
C ALA A 91 -10.77 15.09 10.60
N PHE A 92 -10.42 15.40 9.35
CA PHE A 92 -9.83 14.43 8.44
C PHE A 92 -8.41 14.03 8.86
N LEU A 93 -7.64 14.97 9.43
CA LEU A 93 -6.33 14.65 10.01
C LEU A 93 -6.47 13.67 11.19
N ALA A 94 -7.45 13.87 12.08
CA ALA A 94 -7.74 12.94 13.16
C ALA A 94 -8.17 11.57 12.62
N ALA A 95 -9.02 11.52 11.58
CA ALA A 95 -9.42 10.29 10.91
C ALA A 95 -8.20 9.53 10.36
N GLU A 96 -7.30 10.20 9.62
CA GLU A 96 -6.09 9.60 9.06
C GLU A 96 -5.16 9.04 10.14
N ILE A 97 -4.96 9.76 11.25
CA ILE A 97 -4.16 9.27 12.38
C ILE A 97 -4.78 7.99 12.96
N VAL A 98 -6.09 7.98 13.19
CA VAL A 98 -6.80 6.83 13.75
C VAL A 98 -6.77 5.64 12.79
N ILE A 99 -6.95 5.87 11.49
CA ILE A 99 -6.87 4.82 10.46
C ILE A 99 -5.44 4.29 10.37
N ALA A 100 -4.41 5.15 10.44
CA ALA A 100 -3.02 4.70 10.46
C ALA A 100 -2.71 3.80 11.67
N CYS A 101 -3.24 4.13 12.85
CA CYS A 101 -3.16 3.25 14.03
C CYS A 101 -3.82 1.88 13.77
N ALA A 102 -5.00 1.86 13.12
CA ALA A 102 -5.68 0.62 12.75
C ALA A 102 -4.85 -0.24 11.79
N PHE A 103 -4.30 0.37 10.75
CA PHE A 103 -3.44 -0.32 9.78
C PHE A 103 -2.19 -0.89 10.43
N SER A 104 -1.56 -0.13 11.33
CA SER A 104 -0.39 -0.58 12.07
C SER A 104 -0.71 -1.77 12.99
N LEU A 105 -1.86 -1.76 13.69
CA LEU A 105 -2.32 -2.88 14.53
C LEU A 105 -2.65 -4.14 13.74
N ASN A 106 -3.15 -4.00 12.51
CA ASN A 106 -3.48 -5.10 11.63
C ASN A 106 -2.23 -5.65 10.92
N SER A 107 -1.22 -4.80 10.70
CA SER A 107 0.01 -5.18 9.99
C SER A 107 0.72 -6.33 10.71
N GLY A 108 1.00 -7.39 9.96
CA GLY A 108 1.63 -8.60 10.49
C GLY A 108 0.76 -9.45 11.41
N ALA A 109 -0.17 -8.88 12.19
CA ALA A 109 -1.05 -9.64 13.10
C ALA A 109 -1.99 -10.58 12.33
N LEU A 110 -2.51 -10.13 11.19
CA LEU A 110 -3.44 -10.90 10.35
C LEU A 110 -2.76 -12.12 9.73
N GLU A 111 -1.62 -11.91 9.05
CA GLU A 111 -0.86 -12.99 8.43
C GLU A 111 -0.34 -13.97 9.48
N ALA A 112 0.15 -13.45 10.58
CA ALA A 112 0.68 -14.26 11.66
C ALA A 112 -0.41 -15.13 12.33
N LEU A 113 -1.61 -14.56 12.61
CA LEU A 113 -2.72 -15.32 13.15
C LEU A 113 -3.22 -16.39 12.19
N MET A 114 -3.21 -16.07 10.88
CA MET A 114 -3.56 -17.03 9.84
C MET A 114 -2.57 -18.20 9.79
N TYR A 115 -1.26 -17.89 9.83
CA TYR A 115 -0.22 -18.93 9.84
C TYR A 115 -0.26 -19.80 11.08
N ASP A 116 -0.42 -19.21 12.29
CA ASP A 116 -0.55 -19.95 13.54
C ASP A 116 -1.78 -20.87 13.54
N SER A 117 -2.90 -20.38 12.97
CA SER A 117 -4.12 -21.21 12.84
C SER A 117 -3.92 -22.43 11.92
N LEU A 118 -3.05 -22.30 10.91
CA LEU A 118 -2.68 -23.44 10.06
C LEU A 118 -1.73 -24.38 10.79
N LEU A 119 -0.79 -23.84 11.55
CA LEU A 119 0.20 -24.61 12.31
C LEU A 119 -0.47 -25.47 13.37
N GLU A 120 -1.43 -24.91 14.12
CA GLU A 120 -2.23 -25.64 15.14
C GLU A 120 -2.93 -26.89 14.56
N HIS A 121 -3.24 -26.89 13.25
CA HIS A 121 -3.93 -27.98 12.57
C HIS A 121 -3.01 -28.82 11.66
N GLY A 122 -1.69 -28.63 11.71
CA GLY A 122 -0.73 -29.34 10.85
C GLY A 122 -0.86 -29.02 9.36
N ALA A 123 -1.53 -27.91 9.01
CA ALA A 123 -1.88 -27.54 7.64
C ALA A 123 -0.98 -26.43 7.04
N GLN A 124 0.20 -26.18 7.61
CA GLN A 124 1.14 -25.13 7.17
C GLN A 124 1.57 -25.26 5.70
N HIS A 125 1.57 -26.48 5.15
CA HIS A 125 1.86 -26.73 3.73
C HIS A 125 0.83 -26.10 2.79
N THR A 126 -0.36 -25.74 3.28
CA THR A 126 -1.42 -25.07 2.52
C THR A 126 -1.31 -23.54 2.56
N SER A 127 -0.37 -22.97 3.30
CA SER A 127 -0.25 -21.52 3.57
C SER A 127 -0.28 -20.68 2.28
N ARG A 128 0.48 -21.07 1.25
CA ARG A 128 0.49 -20.35 -0.05
C ARG A 128 -0.91 -20.25 -0.67
N ARG A 129 -1.69 -21.33 -0.60
CA ARG A 129 -3.07 -21.35 -1.13
C ARG A 129 -4.00 -20.47 -0.29
N VAL A 130 -3.83 -20.50 1.03
CA VAL A 130 -4.65 -19.74 1.98
C VAL A 130 -4.40 -18.25 1.83
N PHE A 131 -3.14 -17.80 1.81
CA PHE A 131 -2.80 -16.39 1.56
C PHE A 131 -3.21 -15.92 0.17
N GLY A 132 -3.05 -16.75 -0.86
CA GLY A 132 -3.53 -16.44 -2.21
C GLY A 132 -5.05 -16.24 -2.27
N LYS A 133 -5.82 -17.08 -1.56
CA LYS A 133 -7.29 -16.93 -1.45
C LYS A 133 -7.67 -15.67 -0.67
N GLN A 134 -6.99 -15.38 0.44
CA GLN A 134 -7.18 -14.13 1.19
C GLN A 134 -6.99 -12.92 0.29
N PHE A 135 -5.89 -12.86 -0.44
CA PHE A 135 -5.59 -11.75 -1.35
C PHE A 135 -6.68 -11.57 -2.42
N MET A 136 -7.18 -12.68 -3.01
CA MET A 136 -8.29 -12.63 -3.97
C MET A 136 -9.58 -12.08 -3.34
N ILE A 137 -9.91 -12.49 -2.11
CA ILE A 137 -11.08 -11.98 -1.38
C ILE A 137 -10.95 -10.48 -1.14
N MET A 138 -9.80 -10.02 -0.67
CA MET A 138 -9.52 -8.60 -0.45
C MET A 138 -9.68 -7.80 -1.74
N LEU A 139 -9.06 -8.28 -2.83
CA LEU A 139 -9.10 -7.62 -4.13
C LEU A 139 -10.53 -7.50 -4.69
N MET A 140 -11.31 -8.59 -4.61
CA MET A 140 -12.68 -8.60 -5.10
C MET A 140 -13.60 -7.74 -4.23
N ALA A 141 -13.39 -7.74 -2.91
CA ALA A 141 -14.13 -6.89 -1.98
C ALA A 141 -13.84 -5.40 -2.25
N GLU A 142 -12.57 -5.03 -2.42
CA GLU A 142 -12.16 -3.66 -2.72
C GLU A 142 -12.68 -3.21 -4.10
N ALA A 143 -12.58 -4.04 -5.13
CA ALA A 143 -13.09 -3.73 -6.47
C ALA A 143 -14.60 -3.55 -6.47
N GLY A 144 -15.35 -4.45 -5.83
CA GLY A 144 -16.81 -4.35 -5.71
C GLY A 144 -17.25 -3.12 -4.90
N ALA A 145 -16.58 -2.88 -3.76
CA ALA A 145 -16.84 -1.69 -2.94
C ALA A 145 -16.53 -0.40 -3.72
N GLY A 146 -15.45 -0.39 -4.51
CA GLY A 146 -15.11 0.74 -5.36
C GLY A 146 -16.18 1.06 -6.39
N ILE A 147 -16.73 0.05 -7.08
CA ILE A 147 -17.83 0.24 -8.04
C ILE A 147 -19.07 0.80 -7.31
N ALA A 148 -19.44 0.23 -6.16
CA ALA A 148 -20.54 0.72 -5.35
C ALA A 148 -20.32 2.19 -4.91
N GLY A 149 -19.09 2.53 -4.54
CA GLY A 149 -18.69 3.89 -4.16
C GLY A 149 -18.86 4.91 -5.28
N GLY A 150 -18.43 4.57 -6.51
CA GLY A 150 -18.65 5.41 -7.68
C GLY A 150 -20.13 5.65 -7.99
N LEU A 151 -20.98 4.63 -7.82
CA LEU A 151 -22.44 4.75 -8.02
C LEU A 151 -23.09 5.58 -6.91
N LEU A 152 -22.75 5.33 -5.64
CA LEU A 152 -23.27 6.12 -4.51
C LEU A 152 -22.85 7.59 -4.58
N ALA A 153 -21.66 7.87 -5.11
CA ALA A 153 -21.16 9.22 -5.30
C ALA A 153 -22.01 10.07 -6.28
N LEU A 154 -22.82 9.43 -7.13
CA LEU A 154 -23.81 10.14 -7.97
C LEU A 154 -24.88 10.85 -7.13
N THR A 155 -25.19 10.33 -5.96
CA THR A 155 -26.16 10.92 -5.03
C THR A 155 -25.48 11.85 -4.02
N SER A 156 -24.39 11.40 -3.40
CA SER A 156 -23.60 12.19 -2.45
C SER A 156 -22.24 11.57 -2.20
N LEU A 157 -21.17 12.37 -2.28
CA LEU A 157 -19.81 11.96 -1.90
C LEU A 157 -19.76 11.53 -0.43
N ARG A 158 -20.48 12.24 0.44
CA ARG A 158 -20.57 11.92 1.87
C ARG A 158 -21.27 10.59 2.12
N LEU A 159 -22.31 10.28 1.36
CA LEU A 159 -23.02 8.99 1.46
C LEU A 159 -22.08 7.85 1.07
N ALA A 160 -21.31 7.98 -0.01
CA ALA A 160 -20.35 6.98 -0.43
C ALA A 160 -19.25 6.75 0.64
N MET A 161 -18.79 7.83 1.28
CA MET A 161 -17.81 7.73 2.39
C MET A 161 -18.45 7.08 3.62
N ALA A 162 -19.65 7.50 4.02
CA ALA A 162 -20.39 6.98 5.18
C ALA A 162 -20.77 5.50 5.01
N ALA A 163 -21.05 5.04 3.78
CA ALA A 163 -21.34 3.65 3.48
C ALA A 163 -20.18 2.68 3.79
N THR A 164 -18.97 3.19 3.97
CA THR A 164 -17.83 2.40 4.45
C THR A 164 -17.99 1.98 5.92
N VAL A 165 -18.65 2.82 6.75
CA VAL A 165 -18.77 2.60 8.21
C VAL A 165 -19.44 1.28 8.56
N PRO A 166 -20.60 0.88 7.99
CA PRO A 166 -21.21 -0.41 8.27
C PRO A 166 -20.28 -1.61 7.97
N CYS A 167 -19.52 -1.56 6.88
CA CYS A 167 -18.58 -2.62 6.53
C CYS A 167 -17.47 -2.75 7.59
N MET A 168 -16.94 -1.61 8.04
CA MET A 168 -15.93 -1.57 9.10
C MET A 168 -16.50 -2.03 10.45
N ALA A 169 -17.74 -1.62 10.79
CA ALA A 169 -18.41 -2.06 12.01
C ALA A 169 -18.66 -3.58 12.02
N LEU A 170 -19.05 -4.17 10.90
CA LEU A 170 -19.18 -5.63 10.77
C LEU A 170 -17.85 -6.34 10.96
N SER A 171 -16.72 -5.71 10.62
CA SER A 171 -15.38 -6.27 10.85
C SER A 171 -15.08 -6.47 12.35
N ILE A 172 -15.67 -5.67 13.24
CA ILE A 172 -15.56 -5.85 14.70
C ILE A 172 -16.16 -7.19 15.10
N GLY A 173 -17.37 -7.52 14.60
CA GLY A 173 -18.02 -8.82 14.84
C GLY A 173 -17.18 -9.99 14.31
N ALA A 174 -16.58 -9.83 13.13
CA ALA A 174 -15.67 -10.83 12.58
C ALA A 174 -14.42 -11.01 13.48
N ALA A 175 -13.82 -9.91 13.95
CA ALA A 175 -12.66 -9.96 14.85
C ALA A 175 -12.99 -10.57 16.22
N LEU A 176 -14.15 -10.27 16.80
CA LEU A 176 -14.64 -10.89 18.04
C LEU A 176 -14.78 -12.41 17.89
N SER A 177 -15.22 -12.88 16.73
CA SER A 177 -15.42 -14.31 16.46
C SER A 177 -14.11 -15.11 16.31
N LEU A 178 -12.94 -14.43 16.16
CA LEU A 178 -11.64 -15.07 16.04
C LEU A 178 -11.28 -15.84 17.31
N ARG A 179 -10.46 -16.87 17.13
CA ARG A 179 -9.84 -17.61 18.22
C ARG A 179 -8.33 -17.37 18.21
N GLU A 180 -7.74 -17.10 19.37
CA GLU A 180 -6.28 -17.05 19.51
C GLU A 180 -5.76 -18.51 19.60
N PRO A 181 -4.89 -18.97 18.65
CA PRO A 181 -4.27 -20.29 18.75
C PRO A 181 -3.34 -20.39 19.96
N GLN A 182 -3.10 -21.61 20.44
CA GLN A 182 -2.10 -21.84 21.47
C GLN A 182 -0.72 -21.52 20.90
N ARG A 183 0.01 -20.61 21.55
CA ARG A 183 1.34 -20.18 21.13
C ARG A 183 2.42 -20.93 21.86
N MET A 184 3.45 -21.38 21.16
CA MET A 184 4.76 -21.58 21.76
C MET A 184 5.38 -20.20 22.01
N HIS A 185 5.40 -19.75 23.27
CA HIS A 185 6.08 -18.52 23.67
C HIS A 185 7.59 -18.70 23.42
N MET A 186 8.10 -18.15 22.34
CA MET A 186 9.54 -17.90 22.23
C MET A 186 9.87 -16.61 22.95
N PRO A 187 10.69 -16.61 24.01
CA PRO A 187 11.08 -15.40 24.68
C PRO A 187 11.95 -14.56 23.75
N CYS A 188 11.40 -13.44 23.32
CA CYS A 188 12.05 -12.55 22.37
C CYS A 188 12.84 -11.45 23.12
N THR A 189 14.05 -11.79 23.58
CA THR A 189 14.86 -10.95 24.47
C THR A 189 15.82 -9.97 23.79
N LYS A 190 15.90 -9.92 22.43
CA LYS A 190 16.91 -9.09 21.72
C LYS A 190 16.40 -8.34 20.48
N HIS A 191 15.12 -7.94 20.41
CA HIS A 191 14.57 -7.32 19.21
C HIS A 191 15.28 -6.04 18.75
N LEU A 192 15.53 -5.08 19.63
CA LEU A 192 16.15 -3.79 19.27
C LEU A 192 17.58 -3.94 18.74
N ALA A 193 18.39 -4.82 19.35
CA ALA A 193 19.76 -5.09 18.88
C ALA A 193 19.74 -5.75 17.50
N HIS A 194 18.82 -6.70 17.26
CA HIS A 194 18.64 -7.35 15.96
C HIS A 194 18.18 -6.36 14.88
N ILE A 195 17.21 -5.50 15.19
CA ILE A 195 16.73 -4.45 14.27
C ILE A 195 17.88 -3.50 13.92
N ARG A 196 18.62 -3.01 14.93
CA ARG A 196 19.77 -2.13 14.70
C ARG A 196 20.85 -2.78 13.84
N HIS A 197 21.13 -4.06 14.07
CA HIS A 197 22.10 -4.82 13.28
C HIS A 197 21.61 -4.99 11.83
N ALA A 198 20.34 -5.36 11.62
CA ALA A 198 19.78 -5.52 10.28
C ALA A 198 19.73 -4.19 9.51
N VAL A 199 19.36 -3.08 10.18
CA VAL A 199 19.39 -1.72 9.61
C VAL A 199 20.81 -1.34 9.20
N SER A 200 21.78 -1.53 10.10
CA SER A 200 23.21 -1.26 9.81
C SER A 200 23.71 -2.11 8.65
N HIS A 201 23.37 -3.39 8.62
CA HIS A 201 23.73 -4.29 7.53
C HIS A 201 23.13 -3.85 6.20
N ALA A 202 21.82 -3.60 6.16
CA ALA A 202 21.10 -3.21 4.95
C ALA A 202 21.57 -1.88 4.36
N LEU A 203 21.93 -0.91 5.21
CA LEU A 203 22.25 0.45 4.76
C LEU A 203 23.77 0.68 4.58
N HIS A 204 24.64 -0.02 5.31
CA HIS A 204 26.07 0.26 5.32
C HIS A 204 26.95 -0.87 4.79
N HIS A 205 26.54 -2.14 4.93
CA HIS A 205 27.44 -3.27 4.61
C HIS A 205 27.16 -3.92 3.25
N ASP A 206 25.90 -3.97 2.78
CA ASP A 206 25.59 -4.53 1.46
C ASP A 206 25.12 -3.45 0.47
N VAL A 207 26.00 -3.09 -0.45
CA VAL A 207 25.72 -2.08 -1.49
C VAL A 207 24.60 -2.52 -2.42
N ARG A 208 24.44 -3.84 -2.67
CA ARG A 208 23.38 -4.39 -3.54
C ARG A 208 22.01 -4.19 -2.88
N LEU A 209 21.92 -4.60 -1.62
CA LEU A 209 20.71 -4.48 -0.83
C LEU A 209 20.28 -3.02 -0.70
N ARG A 210 21.23 -2.14 -0.38
CA ARG A 210 21.00 -0.69 -0.29
C ARG A 210 20.48 -0.09 -1.61
N SER A 211 21.06 -0.52 -2.73
CA SER A 211 20.67 0.00 -4.04
C SER A 211 19.28 -0.45 -4.45
N VAL A 212 18.87 -1.69 -4.18
CA VAL A 212 17.51 -2.18 -4.42
C VAL A 212 16.50 -1.42 -3.54
N ILE A 213 16.82 -1.21 -2.25
CA ILE A 213 15.99 -0.42 -1.33
C ILE A 213 15.86 1.04 -1.82
N ALA A 214 16.98 1.66 -2.23
CA ALA A 214 16.97 3.04 -2.74
C ALA A 214 16.11 3.17 -4.01
N LEU A 215 16.24 2.23 -4.96
CA LEU A 215 15.44 2.24 -6.18
C LEU A 215 13.95 2.05 -5.87
N TYR A 216 13.60 1.11 -5.00
CA TYR A 216 12.22 0.94 -4.56
C TYR A 216 11.72 2.16 -3.79
N GLY A 217 12.57 2.81 -3.02
CA GLY A 217 12.27 4.10 -2.37
C GLY A 217 11.77 5.13 -3.38
N VAL A 218 12.44 5.27 -4.52
CA VAL A 218 12.02 6.16 -5.62
C VAL A 218 10.74 5.66 -6.29
N LEU A 219 10.74 4.43 -6.79
CA LEU A 219 9.63 3.88 -7.57
C LEU A 219 8.36 3.71 -6.74
N GLY A 220 8.49 3.24 -5.48
CA GLY A 220 7.37 3.11 -4.54
C GLY A 220 6.75 4.47 -4.19
N THR A 221 7.58 5.52 -4.05
CA THR A 221 7.10 6.89 -3.87
C THR A 221 6.30 7.37 -5.09
N LEU A 222 6.81 7.17 -6.30
CA LEU A 222 6.07 7.47 -7.52
C LEU A 222 4.74 6.72 -7.59
N THR A 223 4.74 5.43 -7.20
CA THR A 223 3.51 4.63 -7.11
C THR A 223 2.46 5.30 -6.25
N LEU A 224 2.86 5.76 -5.07
CA LEU A 224 1.96 6.34 -4.10
C LEU A 224 1.44 7.70 -4.59
N PHE A 225 2.28 8.52 -5.22
CA PHE A 225 1.84 9.74 -5.88
C PHE A 225 0.83 9.47 -7.00
N LEU A 226 1.09 8.49 -7.87
CA LEU A 226 0.15 8.15 -8.94
C LEU A 226 -1.20 7.67 -8.39
N ALA A 227 -1.20 6.94 -7.27
CA ALA A 227 -2.43 6.52 -6.62
C ALA A 227 -3.28 7.73 -6.20
N TRP A 228 -2.68 8.74 -5.57
CA TRP A 228 -3.39 9.92 -5.10
C TRP A 228 -3.70 10.93 -6.21
N PHE A 229 -2.87 11.02 -7.25
CA PHE A 229 -3.19 11.83 -8.44
C PHE A 229 -4.22 11.17 -9.37
N THR A 230 -4.58 9.91 -9.16
CA THR A 230 -5.55 9.22 -10.01
C THR A 230 -6.87 9.99 -10.10
N GLN A 231 -7.46 10.34 -8.97
CA GLN A 231 -8.76 11.02 -8.94
C GLN A 231 -8.70 12.45 -9.48
N PRO A 232 -7.73 13.31 -9.07
CA PRO A 232 -7.54 14.63 -9.69
C PRO A 232 -7.32 14.56 -11.21
N TYR A 233 -6.60 13.56 -11.70
CA TYR A 233 -6.41 13.37 -13.13
C TYR A 233 -7.69 12.96 -13.86
N GLN A 234 -8.52 12.12 -13.23
CA GLN A 234 -9.84 11.74 -13.75
C GLN A 234 -10.79 12.94 -13.82
N GLN A 235 -10.74 13.85 -12.83
CA GLN A 235 -11.46 15.14 -12.88
C GLN A 235 -10.97 16.00 -14.06
N LEU A 236 -9.65 16.11 -14.22
CA LEU A 236 -9.04 16.85 -15.33
C LEU A 236 -9.44 16.30 -16.71
N ALA A 237 -9.67 14.99 -16.78
CA ALA A 237 -10.16 14.30 -17.97
C ALA A 237 -11.68 14.43 -18.18
N ASN A 238 -12.39 15.13 -17.29
CA ASN A 238 -13.86 15.21 -17.26
C ASN A 238 -14.54 13.83 -17.25
N LEU A 239 -13.92 12.83 -16.62
CA LEU A 239 -14.50 11.51 -16.48
C LEU A 239 -15.72 11.59 -15.56
N PRO A 240 -16.92 11.09 -15.94
CA PRO A 240 -18.08 11.06 -15.05
C PRO A 240 -17.77 10.28 -13.76
N ILE A 241 -18.23 10.79 -12.63
CA ILE A 241 -17.92 10.29 -11.29
C ILE A 241 -18.27 8.80 -11.11
N ALA A 242 -19.33 8.34 -11.76
CA ALA A 242 -19.73 6.93 -11.75
C ALA A 242 -18.62 5.97 -12.22
N PHE A 243 -17.74 6.42 -13.12
CA PHE A 243 -16.63 5.61 -13.63
C PHE A 243 -15.40 5.59 -12.73
N PHE A 244 -15.31 6.42 -11.69
CA PHE A 244 -14.18 6.42 -10.78
C PHE A 244 -14.03 5.09 -10.05
N GLY A 245 -15.14 4.48 -9.65
CA GLY A 245 -15.13 3.14 -9.07
C GLY A 245 -14.76 2.05 -10.06
N VAL A 246 -15.24 2.16 -11.30
CA VAL A 246 -14.92 1.20 -12.37
C VAL A 246 -13.43 1.25 -12.72
N THR A 247 -12.87 2.45 -12.91
CA THR A 247 -11.44 2.63 -13.18
C THR A 247 -10.57 2.17 -12.02
N HIS A 248 -11.01 2.38 -10.78
CA HIS A 248 -10.35 1.83 -9.58
C HIS A 248 -10.30 0.30 -9.63
N ALA A 249 -11.43 -0.35 -9.89
CA ALA A 249 -11.53 -1.79 -10.02
C ALA A 249 -10.64 -2.34 -11.18
N ILE A 250 -10.65 -1.68 -12.34
CA ILE A 250 -9.78 -2.03 -13.48
C ILE A 250 -8.30 -1.93 -13.08
N ALA A 251 -7.89 -0.87 -12.39
CA ALA A 251 -6.51 -0.71 -11.93
C ALA A 251 -6.08 -1.79 -10.94
N LEU A 252 -6.95 -2.19 -10.00
CA LEU A 252 -6.69 -3.29 -9.06
C LEU A 252 -6.55 -4.64 -9.77
N LEU A 253 -7.48 -4.97 -10.65
CA LEU A 253 -7.43 -6.21 -11.43
C LEU A 253 -6.22 -6.23 -12.37
N GLY A 254 -5.91 -5.10 -13.00
CA GLY A 254 -4.72 -4.93 -13.81
C GLY A 254 -3.43 -5.13 -13.03
N ALA A 255 -3.36 -4.62 -11.79
CA ALA A 255 -2.23 -4.83 -10.90
C ALA A 255 -2.06 -6.31 -10.51
N ALA A 256 -3.16 -7.03 -10.25
CA ALA A 256 -3.12 -8.46 -9.99
C ALA A 256 -2.66 -9.27 -11.21
N CYS A 257 -3.13 -8.92 -12.40
CA CYS A 257 -2.66 -9.51 -13.66
C CYS A 257 -1.17 -9.24 -13.90
N ALA A 258 -0.71 -8.01 -13.68
CA ALA A 258 0.70 -7.63 -13.81
C ALA A 258 1.60 -8.40 -12.83
N ALA A 259 1.17 -8.55 -11.55
CA ALA A 259 1.87 -9.36 -10.57
C ALA A 259 2.00 -10.83 -11.01
N ARG A 260 0.93 -11.40 -11.56
CA ARG A 260 0.96 -12.78 -12.07
C ARG A 260 1.87 -12.92 -13.31
N THR A 261 1.82 -11.95 -14.21
CA THR A 261 2.68 -11.91 -15.41
C THR A 261 4.16 -11.80 -14.98
N MET A 262 4.46 -11.00 -13.94
CA MET A 262 5.81 -10.87 -13.41
C MET A 262 6.37 -12.21 -12.94
N MET A 263 5.61 -12.98 -12.16
CA MET A 263 6.04 -14.34 -11.71
C MET A 263 6.33 -15.31 -12.86
N TRP A 264 5.76 -15.08 -14.04
CA TRP A 264 6.07 -15.86 -15.24
C TRP A 264 7.32 -15.31 -15.95
N LEU A 265 7.48 -14.00 -16.01
CA LEU A 265 8.62 -13.34 -16.65
C LEU A 265 9.93 -13.59 -15.86
N GLU A 266 9.89 -13.60 -14.53
CA GLU A 266 11.04 -13.91 -13.65
C GLU A 266 11.68 -15.28 -13.94
N LYS A 267 10.93 -16.21 -14.56
CA LYS A 267 11.46 -17.51 -14.99
C LYS A 267 12.17 -17.47 -16.34
N LYS A 268 12.04 -16.39 -17.10
CA LYS A 268 12.51 -16.27 -18.49
C LYS A 268 13.49 -15.13 -18.72
N MET A 269 13.48 -14.16 -17.84
CA MET A 269 14.23 -12.91 -17.99
C MET A 269 15.02 -12.63 -16.70
N ASP A 270 16.14 -11.96 -16.84
CA ASP A 270 16.96 -11.51 -15.70
C ASP A 270 16.20 -10.45 -14.89
N ASP A 271 16.25 -10.55 -13.55
CA ASP A 271 15.66 -9.62 -12.60
C ASP A 271 16.06 -8.16 -12.89
N ARG A 272 17.31 -7.94 -13.34
CA ARG A 272 17.83 -6.63 -13.73
C ARG A 272 17.07 -6.04 -14.92
N LEU A 273 16.87 -6.83 -15.98
CA LEU A 273 16.14 -6.38 -17.16
C LEU A 273 14.69 -6.05 -16.82
N LEU A 274 14.04 -6.90 -16.02
CA LEU A 274 12.67 -6.68 -15.54
C LEU A 274 12.56 -5.38 -14.74
N LEU A 275 13.53 -5.10 -13.87
CA LEU A 275 13.56 -3.89 -13.06
C LEU A 275 13.77 -2.63 -13.91
N ILE A 276 14.64 -2.69 -14.93
CA ILE A 276 14.84 -1.59 -15.90
C ILE A 276 13.55 -1.33 -16.69
N VAL A 277 12.90 -2.38 -17.20
CA VAL A 277 11.66 -2.28 -17.98
C VAL A 277 10.53 -1.67 -17.11
N LEU A 278 10.35 -2.15 -15.88
CA LEU A 278 9.34 -1.58 -14.97
C LEU A 278 9.66 -0.12 -14.63
N THR A 279 10.91 0.22 -14.39
CA THR A 279 11.32 1.62 -14.15
C THR A 279 10.99 2.48 -15.36
N ALA A 280 11.31 2.03 -16.57
CA ALA A 280 10.99 2.76 -17.80
C ALA A 280 9.47 2.95 -17.97
N ILE A 281 8.66 1.92 -17.71
CA ILE A 281 7.19 2.01 -17.76
C ILE A 281 6.67 3.02 -16.73
N ILE A 282 7.18 2.98 -15.51
CA ILE A 282 6.74 3.90 -14.45
C ILE A 282 7.08 5.35 -14.82
N ILE A 283 8.34 5.62 -15.19
CA ILE A 283 8.78 6.97 -15.55
C ILE A 283 8.04 7.49 -16.79
N SER A 284 7.90 6.65 -17.83
CA SER A 284 7.16 7.02 -19.04
C SER A 284 5.69 7.31 -18.75
N THR A 285 5.06 6.62 -17.82
CA THR A 285 3.69 6.93 -17.37
C THR A 285 3.57 8.38 -16.92
N PHE A 286 4.46 8.84 -16.03
CA PHE A 286 4.44 10.23 -15.56
C PHE A 286 4.71 11.25 -16.68
N MET A 287 5.70 10.97 -17.54
CA MET A 287 6.05 11.84 -18.67
C MET A 287 4.90 11.97 -19.67
N VAL A 288 4.29 10.84 -20.04
CA VAL A 288 3.17 10.82 -20.98
C VAL A 288 1.93 11.50 -20.38
N LEU A 289 1.58 11.22 -19.11
CA LEU A 289 0.45 11.88 -18.44
C LEU A 289 0.62 13.39 -18.31
N SER A 290 1.85 13.89 -18.25
CA SER A 290 2.13 15.33 -18.19
C SER A 290 1.91 16.05 -19.52
N ALA A 291 2.02 15.36 -20.64
CA ALA A 291 2.05 15.92 -21.99
C ALA A 291 0.81 15.63 -22.84
N ILE A 292 0.12 14.51 -22.57
CA ILE A 292 -1.01 14.04 -23.38
C ILE A 292 -2.34 14.66 -22.94
N HIS A 293 -3.30 14.73 -23.86
CA HIS A 293 -4.66 15.14 -23.52
C HIS A 293 -5.27 14.23 -22.44
N PRO A 294 -5.85 14.77 -21.35
CA PRO A 294 -6.25 13.98 -20.18
C PRO A 294 -7.21 12.83 -20.47
N ALA A 295 -8.13 13.00 -21.43
CA ALA A 295 -9.08 11.91 -21.77
C ALA A 295 -8.37 10.66 -22.33
N ILE A 296 -7.31 10.84 -23.13
CA ILE A 296 -6.49 9.72 -23.62
C ILE A 296 -5.59 9.23 -22.49
N GLY A 297 -5.12 10.14 -21.63
CA GLY A 297 -4.26 9.83 -20.49
C GLY A 297 -4.88 8.86 -19.48
N ILE A 298 -6.21 8.73 -19.42
CA ILE A 298 -6.88 7.72 -18.57
C ILE A 298 -6.37 6.31 -18.86
N PHE A 299 -6.17 5.94 -20.12
CA PHE A 299 -5.65 4.61 -20.47
C PHE A 299 -4.20 4.41 -20.00
N VAL A 300 -3.37 5.45 -20.15
CA VAL A 300 -1.99 5.44 -19.67
C VAL A 300 -1.94 5.37 -18.14
N LEU A 301 -2.81 6.11 -17.46
CA LEU A 301 -2.96 6.07 -16.00
C LEU A 301 -3.31 4.66 -15.52
N LEU A 302 -4.29 4.01 -16.13
CA LEU A 302 -4.70 2.64 -15.79
C LEU A 302 -3.58 1.63 -16.05
N ALA A 303 -2.89 1.74 -17.19
CA ALA A 303 -1.74 0.89 -17.51
C ALA A 303 -0.59 1.09 -16.50
N GLY A 304 -0.25 2.34 -16.18
CA GLY A 304 0.75 2.67 -15.18
C GLY A 304 0.40 2.12 -13.81
N ARG A 305 -0.81 2.34 -13.34
CA ARG A 305 -1.29 1.78 -12.07
C ARG A 305 -1.24 0.24 -12.05
N SER A 306 -1.55 -0.41 -13.15
CA SER A 306 -1.44 -1.86 -13.28
C SER A 306 0.01 -2.34 -13.20
N ALA A 307 0.96 -1.65 -13.82
CA ALA A 307 2.38 -2.00 -13.79
C ALA A 307 2.98 -2.00 -12.38
N PHE A 308 2.44 -1.19 -11.47
CA PHE A 308 2.85 -1.20 -10.06
C PHE A 308 2.60 -2.53 -9.34
N GLY A 309 1.59 -3.28 -9.75
CA GLY A 309 1.34 -4.61 -9.20
C GLY A 309 2.50 -5.57 -9.39
N ALA A 310 3.32 -5.35 -10.42
CA ALA A 310 4.50 -6.14 -10.73
C ALA A 310 5.74 -5.74 -9.91
N LEU A 311 5.85 -4.46 -9.51
CA LEU A 311 7.06 -3.92 -8.86
C LEU A 311 7.32 -4.54 -7.48
N LYS A 312 6.29 -4.60 -6.63
CA LYS A 312 6.44 -5.09 -5.25
C LYS A 312 6.87 -6.56 -5.17
N PRO A 313 6.26 -7.51 -5.93
CA PRO A 313 6.72 -8.90 -5.95
C PRO A 313 8.17 -9.03 -6.39
N LEU A 314 8.55 -8.40 -7.50
CA LEU A 314 9.91 -8.44 -8.03
C LEU A 314 10.94 -7.96 -7.00
N VAL A 315 10.72 -6.77 -6.43
CA VAL A 315 11.64 -6.20 -5.44
C VAL A 315 11.70 -7.06 -4.18
N ASN A 316 10.56 -7.57 -3.70
CA ASN A 316 10.55 -8.44 -2.52
C ASN A 316 11.31 -9.75 -2.76
N ASP A 317 11.21 -10.35 -3.96
CA ASP A 317 11.98 -11.54 -4.32
C ASP A 317 13.49 -11.24 -4.35
N MET A 318 13.89 -10.13 -4.98
CA MET A 318 15.29 -9.68 -5.00
C MET A 318 15.83 -9.46 -3.58
N LEU A 319 15.08 -8.77 -2.70
CA LEU A 319 15.48 -8.53 -1.32
C LEU A 319 15.59 -9.85 -0.53
N ASN A 320 14.69 -10.80 -0.77
CA ASN A 320 14.72 -12.12 -0.12
C ASN A 320 15.91 -12.95 -0.57
N LYS A 321 16.34 -12.87 -1.85
CA LYS A 321 17.53 -13.53 -2.38
C LYS A 321 18.81 -12.94 -1.77
N LEU A 322 18.83 -11.63 -1.53
CA LEU A 322 20.00 -10.91 -0.98
C LEU A 322 20.10 -10.96 0.54
N THR A 323 19.09 -11.45 1.25
CA THR A 323 19.01 -11.31 2.72
C THR A 323 18.94 -12.67 3.41
N ALA A 324 19.76 -12.85 4.44
CA ALA A 324 19.69 -14.03 5.30
C ALA A 324 18.31 -14.18 5.97
N SER A 325 17.85 -15.42 6.15
CA SER A 325 16.49 -15.74 6.60
C SER A 325 16.07 -15.04 7.89
N ASN A 326 17.00 -14.86 8.84
CA ASN A 326 16.76 -14.20 10.13
C ASN A 326 16.61 -12.68 10.05
N MET A 327 16.95 -12.04 8.91
CA MET A 327 16.86 -10.58 8.73
C MET A 327 15.81 -10.16 7.69
N ARG A 328 15.19 -11.11 6.96
CA ARG A 328 14.25 -10.81 5.86
C ARG A 328 13.11 -9.90 6.26
N ALA A 329 12.43 -10.22 7.36
CA ALA A 329 11.31 -9.41 7.83
C ALA A 329 11.73 -7.95 8.07
N THR A 330 12.86 -7.75 8.77
CA THR A 330 13.38 -6.40 9.04
C THR A 330 13.75 -5.65 7.77
N VAL A 331 14.40 -6.31 6.80
CA VAL A 331 14.76 -5.68 5.52
C VAL A 331 13.52 -5.29 4.71
N LEU A 332 12.48 -6.12 4.68
CA LEU A 332 11.22 -5.79 4.02
C LEU A 332 10.50 -4.63 4.70
N SER A 333 10.54 -4.54 6.05
CA SER A 333 10.04 -3.36 6.77
C SER A 333 10.84 -2.10 6.44
N ILE A 334 12.19 -2.16 6.43
CA ILE A 334 13.03 -1.02 6.00
C ILE A 334 12.65 -0.55 4.60
N ASN A 335 12.49 -1.49 3.66
CA ASN A 335 12.07 -1.19 2.29
C ASN A 335 10.70 -0.49 2.26
N SER A 336 9.73 -0.97 3.04
CA SER A 336 8.41 -0.35 3.17
C SER A 336 8.47 1.05 3.79
N CYS A 337 9.28 1.25 4.83
CA CYS A 337 9.47 2.55 5.47
C CYS A 337 10.14 3.55 4.54
N THR A 338 11.12 3.13 3.73
CA THR A 338 11.92 4.02 2.87
C THR A 338 11.04 4.80 1.90
N PHE A 339 10.20 4.14 1.10
CA PHE A 339 9.36 4.86 0.13
C PHE A 339 8.30 5.74 0.81
N ARG A 340 7.80 5.36 1.98
CA ARG A 340 6.84 6.18 2.75
C ARG A 340 7.48 7.43 3.32
N ILE A 341 8.72 7.35 3.80
CA ILE A 341 9.48 8.52 4.28
C ILE A 341 9.73 9.50 3.12
N VAL A 342 10.21 8.99 1.98
CA VAL A 342 10.44 9.81 0.79
C VAL A 342 9.12 10.46 0.32
N PHE A 343 8.02 9.69 0.28
CA PHE A 343 6.71 10.22 -0.04
C PHE A 343 6.28 11.31 0.94
N ALA A 344 6.32 11.04 2.25
CA ALA A 344 5.87 11.98 3.27
C ALA A 344 6.65 13.30 3.24
N SER A 345 7.95 13.24 2.91
CA SER A 345 8.80 14.43 2.76
C SER A 345 8.46 15.24 1.49
N ALA A 346 8.14 14.58 0.39
CA ALA A 346 7.87 15.23 -0.89
C ALA A 346 6.39 15.64 -1.05
N ALA A 347 5.46 14.96 -0.38
CA ALA A 347 4.03 15.11 -0.59
C ALA A 347 3.51 16.54 -0.40
N PRO A 348 3.84 17.29 0.66
CA PRO A 348 3.39 18.67 0.81
C PRO A 348 3.90 19.57 -0.32
N ILE A 349 5.14 19.37 -0.78
CA ILE A 349 5.77 20.14 -1.85
C ILE A 349 5.06 19.90 -3.17
N ILE A 350 4.86 18.64 -3.53
CA ILE A 350 4.18 18.24 -4.76
C ILE A 350 2.72 18.69 -4.76
N GLY A 351 2.04 18.61 -3.60
CA GLY A 351 0.69 19.15 -3.43
C GLY A 351 0.62 20.65 -3.68
N THR A 352 1.57 21.44 -3.12
CA THR A 352 1.66 22.89 -3.38
C THR A 352 1.87 23.18 -4.86
N ILE A 353 2.76 22.45 -5.54
CA ILE A 353 3.01 22.62 -6.97
C ILE A 353 1.72 22.33 -7.76
N ALA A 354 0.97 21.31 -7.40
CA ALA A 354 -0.28 20.97 -8.06
C ALA A 354 -1.33 22.06 -7.90
N ASP A 355 -1.46 22.65 -6.70
CA ASP A 355 -2.41 23.74 -6.43
C ASP A 355 -2.01 25.06 -7.14
N VAL A 356 -0.71 25.43 -7.11
CA VAL A 356 -0.24 26.72 -7.65
C VAL A 356 -0.07 26.68 -9.17
N THR A 357 0.25 25.52 -9.73
CA THR A 357 0.54 25.42 -11.17
C THR A 357 -0.44 24.51 -11.91
N SER A 358 -0.22 23.22 -11.89
CA SER A 358 -1.12 22.21 -12.46
C SER A 358 -0.72 20.79 -12.07
N ILE A 359 -1.67 19.86 -12.19
CA ILE A 359 -1.44 18.43 -12.01
C ILE A 359 -0.39 17.91 -13.01
N GLN A 360 -0.46 18.34 -14.28
CA GLN A 360 0.48 17.95 -15.33
C GLN A 360 1.92 18.37 -15.00
N ARG A 361 2.14 19.58 -14.46
CA ARG A 361 3.48 20.02 -14.03
C ARG A 361 3.99 19.20 -12.87
N SER A 362 3.13 18.86 -11.91
CA SER A 362 3.50 17.98 -10.80
C SER A 362 3.91 16.60 -11.30
N LEU A 363 3.17 16.03 -12.24
CA LEU A 363 3.50 14.75 -12.87
C LEU A 363 4.82 14.85 -13.65
N LEU A 364 5.06 15.92 -14.39
CA LEU A 364 6.34 16.15 -15.09
C LEU A 364 7.52 16.19 -14.12
N ILE A 365 7.40 16.92 -13.02
CA ILE A 365 8.44 17.03 -12.00
C ILE A 365 8.70 15.67 -11.35
N LEU A 366 7.65 14.94 -10.98
CA LEU A 366 7.77 13.58 -10.43
C LEU A 366 8.47 12.63 -11.40
N GLY A 367 8.09 12.65 -12.68
CA GLY A 367 8.69 11.82 -13.71
C GLY A 367 10.17 12.18 -13.97
N THR A 368 10.50 13.48 -14.08
CA THR A 368 11.89 13.93 -14.32
C THR A 368 12.80 13.68 -13.12
N VAL A 369 12.39 14.11 -11.93
CA VAL A 369 13.18 13.91 -10.70
C VAL A 369 13.30 12.43 -10.37
N GLY A 370 12.17 11.68 -10.44
CA GLY A 370 12.18 10.24 -10.22
C GLY A 370 13.04 9.49 -11.24
N GLY A 371 13.00 9.90 -12.51
CA GLY A 371 13.85 9.33 -13.57
C GLY A 371 15.32 9.60 -13.35
N LEU A 372 15.70 10.83 -12.98
CA LEU A 372 17.09 11.18 -12.64
C LEU A 372 17.59 10.39 -11.42
N LEU A 373 16.78 10.30 -10.36
CA LEU A 373 17.15 9.52 -9.17
C LEU A 373 17.30 8.03 -9.50
N ALA A 374 16.37 7.45 -10.26
CA ALA A 374 16.45 6.07 -10.70
C ALA A 374 17.71 5.83 -11.56
N LEU A 375 18.03 6.74 -12.48
CA LEU A 375 19.25 6.66 -13.31
C LEU A 375 20.51 6.67 -12.44
N ILE A 376 20.59 7.59 -11.46
CA ILE A 376 21.71 7.66 -10.52
C ILE A 376 21.86 6.32 -9.78
N VAL A 377 20.76 5.75 -9.27
CA VAL A 377 20.80 4.46 -8.59
C VAL A 377 21.26 3.35 -9.53
N PHE A 378 20.78 3.31 -10.78
CA PHE A 378 21.25 2.32 -11.77
C PHE A 378 22.75 2.45 -12.11
N ILE A 379 23.27 3.67 -12.22
CA ILE A 379 24.70 3.91 -12.43
C ILE A 379 25.53 3.36 -11.25
N LEU A 380 25.07 3.60 -10.02
CA LEU A 380 25.71 3.08 -8.82
C LEU A 380 25.59 1.54 -8.74
N MET A 381 24.46 0.99 -9.13
CA MET A 381 24.23 -0.46 -9.16
C MET A 381 25.10 -1.16 -10.21
N ARG A 382 25.36 -0.55 -11.37
CA ARG A 382 26.14 -1.17 -12.46
C ARG A 382 27.50 -1.67 -11.98
N ARG A 383 28.18 -0.93 -11.09
CA ARG A 383 29.49 -1.29 -10.54
C ARG A 383 29.47 -2.52 -9.61
N VAL A 384 28.29 -2.93 -9.18
CA VAL A 384 28.08 -3.95 -8.14
C VAL A 384 27.31 -5.15 -8.69
N TRP A 385 26.55 -4.96 -9.77
CA TRP A 385 25.65 -5.97 -10.33
C TRP A 385 26.38 -7.14 -10.98
N ASP A 386 27.55 -6.88 -11.58
CA ASP A 386 28.38 -7.92 -12.19
C ASP A 386 28.91 -8.96 -11.16
N LYS A 387 28.63 -8.72 -9.88
CA LYS A 387 28.98 -9.58 -8.74
C LYS A 387 27.79 -10.36 -8.16
N LEU A 388 26.61 -10.30 -8.80
CA LEU A 388 25.46 -11.11 -8.39
C LEU A 388 25.70 -12.57 -8.80
N PRO A 389 25.49 -13.57 -7.92
CA PRO A 389 25.37 -14.96 -8.37
C PRO A 389 24.15 -15.07 -9.28
N GLN A 390 24.34 -15.70 -10.43
CA GLN A 390 23.28 -16.05 -11.38
C GLN A 390 22.34 -17.09 -10.79
#